data_3c374eb5cad0bad1cc3549dc815108a2
#
_entry.id   3c374eb5cad0bad1cc3549dc815108a2
#
_cell.length_a   1.000
_cell.length_b   1.000
_cell.length_c   1.000
_cell.angle_alpha   90.00
_cell.angle_beta   90.00
_cell.angle_gamma   90.00
#
_symmetry.space_group_name_H-M   'P 1'
#
loop_
_entity.id
_entity.type
_entity.pdbx_description
1 polymer ?
#
loop_
_entity_poly.entity_id
_entity_poly.type
_entity_poly.pdbx_seq_one_letter_code
_entity_poly.pdbx_strand_id
1 'polypeptide(L)'
;MSESDKSQYDQSGVSSAGAETALSGLLKHVLPTRKFSNRYPLAADIGYFANVIDLGNGEGIAFGTDGVGTKIIVAELLNRYDTIGIDCVAMNVNDVICVGASPVSMVDYIACSHTDSEIFGQLGKGLAEGARQSNISISGGEISQIREIISGIDLIGACIGHVSLNKVNTGKNIKPGNLILGLASSGVHSNGLTLARRVLLGESIEEQKSRINDYEEFLGQTLGEALLEPTRIYVKPVMEMLDSKIDLKAMVHITSGGFCNLNRVESDDIRFVIDSLQPVPEIFNLIQDRGGVSEAEMFEVFNMGTGFCLIVESTKEVEAITKICKKYDLPCKIIGHVE
;
A
#
# COMPACT_ATOMS: atom_id res chain seq x y z
N MET A 1 -3.77 -11.54 -28.33
CA MET A 1 -5.00 -11.12 -27.65
C MET A 1 -5.58 -9.95 -28.44
N SER A 2 -6.86 -9.99 -28.80
CA SER A 2 -7.54 -8.84 -29.42
C SER A 2 -7.67 -7.72 -28.39
N GLU A 3 -7.85 -6.46 -28.83
CA GLU A 3 -8.10 -5.33 -27.91
C GLU A 3 -9.34 -5.56 -27.03
N SER A 4 -10.28 -6.40 -27.46
CA SER A 4 -11.48 -6.78 -26.70
C SER A 4 -11.23 -7.74 -25.52
N ASP A 5 -10.03 -8.34 -25.42
CA ASP A 5 -9.69 -9.31 -24.37
C ASP A 5 -8.86 -8.70 -23.22
N LYS A 6 -8.58 -7.39 -23.27
CA LYS A 6 -7.82 -6.69 -22.23
C LYS A 6 -8.75 -6.24 -21.10
N SER A 7 -8.29 -6.39 -19.85
CA SER A 7 -8.96 -5.82 -18.68
C SER A 7 -9.06 -4.28 -18.80
N GLN A 8 -9.97 -3.65 -18.07
CA GLN A 8 -10.07 -2.19 -18.00
C GLN A 8 -8.76 -1.58 -17.43
N TYR A 9 -8.10 -2.30 -16.52
CA TYR A 9 -6.83 -1.90 -15.97
C TYR A 9 -5.69 -1.93 -16.99
N ASP A 10 -5.60 -2.98 -17.83
CA ASP A 10 -4.64 -3.04 -18.95
C ASP A 10 -4.89 -1.93 -19.97
N GLN A 11 -6.18 -1.62 -20.25
CA GLN A 11 -6.56 -0.53 -21.16
C GLN A 11 -6.21 0.86 -20.59
N SER A 12 -6.09 1.00 -19.27
CA SER A 12 -5.65 2.25 -18.63
C SER A 12 -4.14 2.50 -18.72
N GLY A 13 -3.39 1.60 -19.38
CA GLY A 13 -1.94 1.73 -19.60
C GLY A 13 -1.05 0.99 -18.61
N VAL A 14 -1.64 0.17 -17.73
CA VAL A 14 -0.90 -0.68 -16.76
C VAL A 14 -0.99 -2.13 -17.22
N SER A 15 0.11 -2.69 -17.74
CA SER A 15 0.15 -4.09 -18.21
C SER A 15 0.74 -5.01 -17.13
N SER A 16 -0.11 -5.81 -16.49
CA SER A 16 0.31 -6.77 -15.47
C SER A 16 1.26 -7.82 -16.03
N ALA A 17 0.94 -8.43 -17.18
CA ALA A 17 1.78 -9.44 -17.84
C ALA A 17 3.12 -8.87 -18.34
N GLY A 18 3.11 -7.62 -18.83
CA GLY A 18 4.33 -6.91 -19.22
C GLY A 18 5.26 -6.65 -18.03
N ALA A 19 4.68 -6.23 -16.90
CA ALA A 19 5.40 -6.00 -15.66
C ALA A 19 6.04 -7.28 -15.10
N GLU A 20 5.34 -8.40 -15.09
CA GLU A 20 5.87 -9.70 -14.66
C GLU A 20 7.05 -10.16 -15.52
N THR A 21 6.94 -10.02 -16.84
CA THR A 21 8.02 -10.37 -17.76
C THR A 21 9.26 -9.50 -17.53
N ALA A 22 9.07 -8.19 -17.38
CA ALA A 22 10.15 -7.24 -17.11
C ALA A 22 10.81 -7.52 -15.75
N LEU A 23 10.00 -7.78 -14.71
CA LEU A 23 10.47 -8.13 -13.37
C LEU A 23 11.29 -9.42 -13.41
N SER A 24 10.83 -10.46 -14.10
CA SER A 24 11.56 -11.72 -14.26
C SER A 24 12.92 -11.50 -14.91
N GLY A 25 12.99 -10.66 -15.95
CA GLY A 25 14.25 -10.27 -16.60
C GLY A 25 15.22 -9.56 -15.65
N LEU A 26 14.73 -8.67 -14.81
CA LEU A 26 15.53 -7.98 -13.79
C LEU A 26 16.02 -8.97 -12.71
N LEU A 27 15.11 -9.75 -12.15
CA LEU A 27 15.40 -10.68 -11.05
C LEU A 27 16.44 -11.73 -11.43
N LYS A 28 16.48 -12.17 -12.68
CA LYS A 28 17.51 -13.09 -13.20
C LYS A 28 18.94 -12.59 -12.90
N HIS A 29 19.15 -11.29 -12.92
CA HIS A 29 20.46 -10.68 -12.67
C HIS A 29 20.64 -10.20 -11.23
N VAL A 30 19.58 -9.80 -10.55
CA VAL A 30 19.64 -9.29 -9.18
C VAL A 30 19.71 -10.40 -8.14
N LEU A 31 18.94 -11.49 -8.28
CA LEU A 31 18.91 -12.58 -7.32
C LEU A 31 20.29 -13.18 -7.02
N PRO A 32 21.21 -13.40 -8.01
CA PRO A 32 22.54 -13.92 -7.71
C PRO A 32 23.36 -13.03 -6.77
N THR A 33 23.08 -11.72 -6.70
CA THR A 33 23.83 -10.79 -5.84
C THR A 33 23.67 -11.09 -4.35
N ARG A 34 22.62 -11.81 -3.97
CA ARG A 34 22.40 -12.30 -2.60
C ARG A 34 23.56 -13.14 -2.04
N LYS A 35 24.33 -13.78 -2.93
CA LYS A 35 25.49 -14.59 -2.58
C LYS A 35 26.77 -13.77 -2.42
N PHE A 36 26.75 -12.48 -2.73
CA PHE A 36 27.96 -11.64 -2.68
C PHE A 36 28.25 -11.16 -1.25
N SER A 37 27.24 -11.11 -0.38
CA SER A 37 27.43 -10.73 1.02
C SER A 37 27.13 -11.94 1.94
N ASN A 38 28.18 -12.49 2.56
CA ASN A 38 28.04 -13.53 3.55
C ASN A 38 27.95 -12.98 4.98
N ARG A 39 28.25 -11.69 5.17
CA ARG A 39 28.27 -11.06 6.49
C ARG A 39 26.88 -10.72 7.00
N TYR A 40 25.99 -10.33 6.09
CA TYR A 40 24.64 -9.89 6.41
C TYR A 40 23.67 -10.60 5.45
N PRO A 41 23.33 -11.87 5.74
CA PRO A 41 22.41 -12.62 4.90
C PRO A 41 20.98 -12.07 4.99
N LEU A 42 20.18 -12.40 3.99
CA LEU A 42 18.75 -12.10 4.04
C LEU A 42 18.03 -13.12 4.93
N ALA A 43 17.19 -12.64 5.83
CA ALA A 43 16.36 -13.44 6.71
C ALA A 43 14.95 -13.71 6.15
N ALA A 44 14.52 -12.97 5.13
CA ALA A 44 13.27 -13.19 4.39
C ALA A 44 13.54 -13.20 2.88
N ASP A 45 12.75 -13.97 2.14
CA ASP A 45 12.86 -14.04 0.70
C ASP A 45 12.20 -12.82 0.00
N ILE A 46 12.58 -12.58 -1.28
CA ILE A 46 11.94 -11.56 -2.11
C ILE A 46 10.53 -12.05 -2.45
N GLY A 47 9.55 -11.15 -2.33
CA GLY A 47 8.16 -11.45 -2.70
C GLY A 47 7.16 -11.09 -1.59
N TYR A 48 7.61 -11.01 -0.34
CA TYR A 48 6.80 -10.45 0.74
C TYR A 48 6.80 -8.91 0.68
N PHE A 49 6.36 -8.21 1.71
CA PHE A 49 6.18 -6.75 1.67
C PHE A 49 7.49 -5.98 1.88
N ALA A 50 8.34 -6.46 2.78
CA ALA A 50 9.65 -5.87 3.03
C ALA A 50 10.72 -6.97 3.11
N ASN A 51 11.96 -6.59 2.80
CA ASN A 51 13.11 -7.48 2.94
C ASN A 51 13.69 -7.33 4.35
N VAL A 52 14.32 -8.39 4.86
CA VAL A 52 14.97 -8.37 6.18
C VAL A 52 16.42 -8.83 6.05
N ILE A 53 17.36 -7.99 6.51
CA ILE A 53 18.77 -8.32 6.61
C ILE A 53 19.06 -8.78 8.04
N ASP A 54 19.75 -9.92 8.20
CA ASP A 54 20.28 -10.39 9.47
C ASP A 54 21.55 -9.59 9.83
N LEU A 55 21.52 -8.88 10.95
CA LEU A 55 22.67 -8.12 11.47
C LEU A 55 23.58 -8.95 12.37
N GLY A 56 23.22 -10.19 12.66
CA GLY A 56 23.81 -11.00 13.72
C GLY A 56 23.14 -10.75 15.07
N ASN A 57 23.49 -11.54 16.06
CA ASN A 57 22.96 -11.46 17.44
C ASN A 57 21.42 -11.56 17.56
N GLY A 58 20.74 -12.12 16.57
CA GLY A 58 19.29 -12.26 16.58
C GLY A 58 18.50 -11.01 16.15
N GLU A 59 19.17 -9.98 15.68
CA GLU A 59 18.58 -8.71 15.27
C GLU A 59 18.59 -8.56 13.74
N GLY A 60 17.56 -7.91 13.19
CA GLY A 60 17.42 -7.66 11.76
C GLY A 60 16.97 -6.22 11.44
N ILE A 61 17.33 -5.78 10.25
CA ILE A 61 16.79 -4.56 9.63
C ILE A 61 15.84 -4.96 8.52
N ALA A 62 14.58 -4.56 8.66
CA ALA A 62 13.62 -4.57 7.56
C ALA A 62 13.81 -3.30 6.72
N PHE A 63 13.63 -3.41 5.40
CA PHE A 63 13.66 -2.27 4.51
C PHE A 63 12.83 -2.52 3.26
N GLY A 64 12.27 -1.45 2.74
CA GLY A 64 11.48 -1.43 1.50
C GLY A 64 11.52 -0.06 0.87
N THR A 65 11.09 0.02 -0.37
CA THR A 65 10.91 1.26 -1.11
C THR A 65 9.63 1.20 -1.91
N ASP A 66 8.85 2.26 -1.85
CA ASP A 66 7.62 2.42 -2.63
C ASP A 66 7.37 3.90 -2.94
N GLY A 67 6.62 4.16 -4.02
CA GLY A 67 6.25 5.49 -4.46
C GLY A 67 4.75 5.77 -4.31
N VAL A 68 4.38 7.03 -4.45
CA VAL A 68 2.97 7.46 -4.42
C VAL A 68 2.24 7.04 -5.70
N GLY A 69 2.95 6.93 -6.81
CA GLY A 69 2.37 6.59 -8.10
C GLY A 69 1.45 7.68 -8.66
N THR A 70 0.47 7.28 -9.46
CA THR A 70 -0.36 8.21 -10.24
C THR A 70 -1.37 9.03 -9.43
N LYS A 71 -1.43 8.87 -8.11
CA LYS A 71 -2.20 9.76 -7.22
C LYS A 71 -1.68 11.19 -7.26
N ILE A 72 -0.38 11.36 -7.53
CA ILE A 72 0.24 12.68 -7.66
C ILE A 72 -0.41 13.52 -8.78
N ILE A 73 -0.95 12.88 -9.82
CA ILE A 73 -1.69 13.58 -10.89
C ILE A 73 -3.00 14.19 -10.35
N VAL A 74 -3.65 13.53 -9.40
CA VAL A 74 -4.83 14.09 -8.72
C VAL A 74 -4.44 15.33 -7.92
N ALA A 75 -3.31 15.28 -7.23
CA ALA A 75 -2.75 16.42 -6.51
C ALA A 75 -2.42 17.59 -7.44
N GLU A 76 -1.83 17.32 -8.60
CA GLU A 76 -1.54 18.33 -9.63
C GLU A 76 -2.81 18.98 -10.18
N LEU A 77 -3.86 18.20 -10.46
CA LEU A 77 -5.15 18.71 -10.94
C LEU A 77 -5.85 19.61 -9.92
N LEU A 78 -5.70 19.32 -8.63
CA LEU A 78 -6.25 20.10 -7.51
C LEU A 78 -5.31 21.21 -7.03
N ASN A 79 -4.05 21.25 -7.50
CA ASN A 79 -2.98 22.06 -6.94
C ASN A 79 -2.87 21.92 -5.40
N ARG A 80 -2.99 20.68 -4.92
CA ARG A 80 -3.00 20.33 -3.50
C ARG A 80 -2.14 19.10 -3.24
N TYR A 81 -0.99 19.28 -2.57
CA TYR A 81 0.04 18.26 -2.37
C TYR A 81 0.24 17.89 -0.90
N ASP A 82 -0.47 18.50 0.03
CA ASP A 82 -0.26 18.34 1.47
C ASP A 82 -0.59 16.95 2.02
N THR A 83 -1.31 16.11 1.26
CA THR A 83 -1.60 14.71 1.60
C THR A 83 -0.64 13.71 0.95
N ILE A 84 0.03 14.08 -0.14
CA ILE A 84 0.88 13.19 -0.93
C ILE A 84 2.07 12.65 -0.11
N GLY A 85 2.64 13.47 0.77
CA GLY A 85 3.68 13.01 1.70
C GLY A 85 3.19 11.94 2.68
N ILE A 86 1.90 12.02 3.10
CA ILE A 86 1.28 10.99 3.95
C ILE A 86 1.20 9.66 3.18
N ASP A 87 0.78 9.70 1.91
CA ASP A 87 0.72 8.52 1.06
C ASP A 87 2.10 7.86 0.90
N CYS A 88 3.14 8.67 0.65
CA CYS A 88 4.50 8.18 0.53
C CYS A 88 4.98 7.46 1.79
N VAL A 89 4.75 8.06 2.96
CA VAL A 89 5.08 7.43 4.25
C VAL A 89 4.27 6.17 4.45
N ALA A 90 2.94 6.22 4.22
CA ALA A 90 2.03 5.10 4.44
C ALA A 90 2.41 3.85 3.63
N MET A 91 2.71 4.01 2.33
CA MET A 91 3.08 2.91 1.46
C MET A 91 4.32 2.18 1.99
N ASN A 92 5.31 2.93 2.47
CA ASN A 92 6.56 2.38 2.97
C ASN A 92 6.44 1.76 4.37
N VAL A 93 5.84 2.46 5.33
CA VAL A 93 5.77 1.97 6.71
C VAL A 93 4.79 0.81 6.91
N ASN A 94 3.69 0.80 6.14
CA ASN A 94 2.73 -0.30 6.19
C ASN A 94 3.33 -1.60 5.66
N ASP A 95 4.22 -1.54 4.67
CA ASP A 95 4.97 -2.70 4.18
C ASP A 95 5.99 -3.19 5.22
N VAL A 96 6.69 -2.28 5.88
CA VAL A 96 7.68 -2.62 6.92
C VAL A 96 7.02 -3.35 8.10
N ILE A 97 5.83 -2.94 8.53
CA ILE A 97 5.14 -3.65 9.63
C ILE A 97 4.64 -5.03 9.24
N CYS A 98 4.44 -5.32 7.95
CA CYS A 98 4.01 -6.65 7.50
C CYS A 98 5.00 -7.76 7.90
N VAL A 99 6.29 -7.48 7.96
CA VAL A 99 7.32 -8.42 8.44
C VAL A 99 7.51 -8.43 9.96
N GLY A 100 6.64 -7.75 10.71
CA GLY A 100 6.74 -7.65 12.18
C GLY A 100 7.78 -6.63 12.66
N ALA A 101 8.32 -5.82 11.76
CA ALA A 101 9.32 -4.81 12.09
C ALA A 101 8.68 -3.51 12.58
N SER A 102 9.33 -2.86 13.55
CA SER A 102 9.00 -1.50 13.96
C SER A 102 9.68 -0.52 13.01
N PRO A 103 8.94 0.32 12.26
CA PRO A 103 9.54 1.37 11.43
C PRO A 103 10.38 2.33 12.29
N VAL A 104 11.53 2.73 11.77
CA VAL A 104 12.51 3.56 12.51
C VAL A 104 12.71 4.90 11.82
N SER A 105 13.00 4.87 10.53
CA SER A 105 13.32 6.07 9.77
C SER A 105 13.07 5.83 8.29
N MET A 106 12.92 6.94 7.57
CA MET A 106 12.69 6.95 6.12
C MET A 106 13.56 8.03 5.47
N VAL A 107 13.89 7.82 4.21
CA VAL A 107 14.41 8.83 3.28
C VAL A 107 13.48 8.92 2.10
N ASP A 108 13.44 10.09 1.43
CA ASP A 108 12.63 10.32 0.23
C ASP A 108 13.50 10.65 -0.97
N TYR A 109 12.95 10.42 -2.15
CA TYR A 109 13.48 10.86 -3.43
C TYR A 109 12.39 11.59 -4.20
N ILE A 110 12.61 12.86 -4.50
CA ILE A 110 11.69 13.69 -5.27
C ILE A 110 12.31 13.97 -6.64
N ALA A 111 11.74 13.35 -7.68
CA ALA A 111 12.06 13.68 -9.06
C ALA A 111 11.07 14.73 -9.58
N CYS A 112 11.54 15.80 -10.20
CA CYS A 112 10.67 16.86 -10.69
C CYS A 112 11.16 17.48 -11.99
N SER A 113 10.23 18.02 -12.79
CA SER A 113 10.55 18.79 -13.98
C SER A 113 11.08 20.21 -13.63
N HIS A 114 10.56 20.77 -12.55
CA HIS A 114 10.97 22.07 -11.98
C HIS A 114 10.72 22.09 -10.47
N THR A 115 11.48 22.90 -9.76
CA THR A 115 11.31 23.09 -8.32
C THR A 115 10.35 24.26 -8.07
N ASP A 116 9.38 24.04 -7.17
CA ASP A 116 8.44 25.05 -6.68
C ASP A 116 8.39 24.99 -5.17
N SER A 117 8.70 26.09 -4.50
CA SER A 117 8.83 26.13 -3.04
C SER A 117 7.49 25.93 -2.31
N GLU A 118 6.36 26.29 -2.91
CA GLU A 118 5.05 26.10 -2.33
C GLU A 118 4.65 24.60 -2.39
N ILE A 119 4.82 23.98 -3.55
CA ILE A 119 4.58 22.53 -3.74
C ILE A 119 5.46 21.72 -2.79
N PHE A 120 6.76 22.02 -2.74
CA PHE A 120 7.69 21.32 -1.84
C PHE A 120 7.36 21.57 -0.36
N GLY A 121 6.88 22.77 -0.02
CA GLY A 121 6.37 23.06 1.32
C GLY A 121 5.15 22.20 1.68
N GLN A 122 4.24 21.97 0.75
CA GLN A 122 3.07 21.10 0.95
C GLN A 122 3.51 19.61 1.06
N LEU A 123 4.39 19.13 0.16
CA LEU A 123 4.93 17.76 0.26
C LEU A 123 5.60 17.52 1.62
N GLY A 124 6.42 18.49 2.08
CA GLY A 124 7.07 18.42 3.38
C GLY A 124 6.09 18.36 4.56
N LYS A 125 4.96 19.09 4.50
CA LYS A 125 3.87 19.00 5.51
C LYS A 125 3.29 17.58 5.54
N GLY A 126 3.01 16.99 4.38
CA GLY A 126 2.49 15.64 4.29
C GLY A 126 3.48 14.60 4.81
N LEU A 127 4.76 14.70 4.44
CA LEU A 127 5.82 13.83 4.95
C LEU A 127 5.94 13.92 6.48
N ALA A 128 5.94 15.13 7.04
CA ALA A 128 6.00 15.35 8.48
C ALA A 128 4.78 14.77 9.22
N GLU A 129 3.58 14.92 8.65
CA GLU A 129 2.36 14.35 9.23
C GLU A 129 2.37 12.81 9.18
N GLY A 130 2.76 12.21 8.04
CA GLY A 130 2.92 10.76 7.93
C GLY A 130 3.95 10.20 8.91
N ALA A 131 5.09 10.90 9.07
CA ALA A 131 6.13 10.55 10.03
C ALA A 131 5.61 10.62 11.49
N ARG A 132 4.83 11.64 11.83
CA ARG A 132 4.17 11.78 13.15
C ARG A 132 3.18 10.65 13.43
N GLN A 133 2.37 10.28 12.44
CA GLN A 133 1.43 9.15 12.54
C GLN A 133 2.16 7.83 12.74
N SER A 134 3.28 7.63 12.06
CA SER A 134 4.10 6.40 12.10
C SER A 134 5.09 6.37 13.26
N ASN A 135 5.29 7.50 13.97
CA ASN A 135 6.31 7.66 15.01
C ASN A 135 7.73 7.36 14.50
N ILE A 136 8.06 7.87 13.31
CA ILE A 136 9.40 7.73 12.70
C ILE A 136 10.02 9.10 12.45
N SER A 137 11.30 9.11 12.08
CA SER A 137 11.99 10.29 11.54
C SER A 137 12.08 10.23 10.02
N ILE A 138 12.04 11.38 9.35
CA ILE A 138 12.59 11.53 8.00
C ILE A 138 14.02 11.99 8.18
N SER A 139 14.99 11.13 7.85
CA SER A 139 16.41 11.37 8.18
C SER A 139 17.21 12.00 7.03
N GLY A 140 16.59 12.16 5.88
CA GLY A 140 17.20 12.75 4.70
C GLY A 140 16.38 12.49 3.46
N GLY A 141 16.92 12.84 2.33
CA GLY A 141 16.28 12.65 1.03
C GLY A 141 17.12 13.26 -0.09
N GLU A 142 16.61 13.20 -1.31
CA GLU A 142 17.24 13.75 -2.51
C GLU A 142 16.18 14.45 -3.39
N ILE A 143 16.54 15.57 -3.98
CA ILE A 143 15.73 16.29 -4.96
C ILE A 143 16.48 16.32 -6.29
N SER A 144 15.89 15.72 -7.33
CA SER A 144 16.45 15.68 -8.66
C SER A 144 15.57 16.43 -9.66
N GLN A 145 16.08 17.55 -10.18
CA GLN A 145 15.42 18.27 -11.26
C GLN A 145 15.81 17.67 -12.60
N ILE A 146 14.94 16.85 -13.20
CA ILE A 146 15.23 16.02 -14.39
C ILE A 146 14.15 16.18 -15.47
N ARG A 147 13.84 17.42 -15.84
CA ARG A 147 12.75 17.79 -16.77
C ARG A 147 12.78 17.07 -18.14
N GLU A 148 13.94 16.54 -18.54
CA GLU A 148 14.08 15.82 -19.81
C GLU A 148 13.57 14.36 -19.70
N ILE A 149 13.40 13.87 -18.49
CA ILE A 149 12.97 12.49 -18.18
C ILE A 149 11.56 12.46 -17.63
N ILE A 150 11.19 13.42 -16.77
CA ILE A 150 9.91 13.45 -16.07
C ILE A 150 9.13 14.74 -16.38
N SER A 151 7.83 14.61 -16.54
CA SER A 151 6.87 15.70 -16.57
C SER A 151 6.11 15.71 -15.24
N GLY A 152 6.12 16.86 -14.54
CA GLY A 152 5.52 16.97 -13.20
C GLY A 152 6.47 16.55 -12.09
N ILE A 153 5.96 15.80 -11.13
CA ILE A 153 6.66 15.37 -9.91
C ILE A 153 6.44 13.87 -9.69
N ASP A 154 7.46 13.17 -9.18
CA ASP A 154 7.33 11.84 -8.58
C ASP A 154 7.93 11.86 -7.18
N LEU A 155 7.30 11.14 -6.23
CA LEU A 155 7.73 11.05 -4.84
C LEU A 155 7.83 9.58 -4.44
N ILE A 156 9.03 9.15 -4.10
CA ILE A 156 9.37 7.80 -3.68
C ILE A 156 9.96 7.84 -2.27
N GLY A 157 9.65 6.83 -1.46
CA GLY A 157 10.23 6.66 -0.15
C GLY A 157 11.05 5.39 -0.04
N ALA A 158 11.97 5.35 0.91
CA ALA A 158 12.62 4.14 1.36
C ALA A 158 12.65 4.13 2.90
N CYS A 159 12.01 3.12 3.48
CA CYS A 159 11.85 3.00 4.93
C CYS A 159 12.71 1.86 5.47
N ILE A 160 13.29 2.07 6.64
CA ILE A 160 13.94 1.04 7.44
C ILE A 160 13.15 0.78 8.72
N GLY A 161 13.13 -0.48 9.15
CA GLY A 161 12.55 -0.93 10.42
C GLY A 161 13.47 -1.89 11.16
N HIS A 162 13.25 -2.04 12.45
CA HIS A 162 13.97 -2.96 13.31
C HIS A 162 13.07 -4.15 13.69
N VAL A 163 13.63 -5.36 13.67
CA VAL A 163 12.94 -6.59 14.07
C VAL A 163 13.90 -7.58 14.69
N SER A 164 13.49 -8.25 15.78
CA SER A 164 14.22 -9.44 16.24
C SER A 164 13.92 -10.61 15.28
N LEU A 165 14.94 -11.34 14.84
CA LEU A 165 14.82 -12.36 13.79
C LEU A 165 13.80 -13.46 14.13
N ASN A 166 13.64 -13.80 15.39
CA ASN A 166 12.65 -14.77 15.86
C ASN A 166 11.19 -14.24 15.82
N LYS A 167 10.99 -12.95 15.52
CA LYS A 167 9.69 -12.31 15.34
C LYS A 167 9.38 -11.94 13.90
N VAL A 168 10.29 -12.24 12.97
CA VAL A 168 10.02 -12.00 11.55
C VAL A 168 8.80 -12.80 11.14
N ASN A 169 7.83 -12.10 10.60
CA ASN A 169 6.55 -12.65 10.17
C ASN A 169 6.45 -12.65 8.65
N THR A 170 6.31 -13.82 8.06
CA THR A 170 6.13 -14.02 6.60
C THR A 170 4.93 -14.90 6.29
N GLY A 171 4.12 -15.23 7.30
CA GLY A 171 2.93 -16.05 7.12
C GLY A 171 3.17 -17.56 7.18
N LYS A 172 4.39 -18.04 7.48
CA LYS A 172 4.73 -19.48 7.55
C LYS A 172 3.87 -20.32 8.48
N ASN A 173 3.23 -19.70 9.47
CA ASN A 173 2.45 -20.39 10.50
C ASN A 173 0.93 -20.34 10.25
N ILE A 174 0.51 -19.92 9.08
CA ILE A 174 -0.92 -19.91 8.70
C ILE A 174 -1.38 -21.36 8.51
N LYS A 175 -2.62 -21.62 8.91
CA LYS A 175 -3.25 -22.95 8.81
C LYS A 175 -4.72 -22.81 8.40
N PRO A 176 -5.30 -23.85 7.77
CA PRO A 176 -6.76 -23.93 7.60
C PRO A 176 -7.49 -23.71 8.92
N GLY A 177 -8.56 -22.95 8.86
CA GLY A 177 -9.35 -22.52 10.03
C GLY A 177 -8.91 -21.21 10.66
N ASN A 178 -7.75 -20.63 10.26
CA ASN A 178 -7.38 -19.28 10.71
C ASN A 178 -8.37 -18.25 10.18
N LEU A 179 -8.58 -17.17 10.96
CA LEU A 179 -9.51 -16.09 10.66
C LEU A 179 -8.75 -14.93 9.99
N ILE A 180 -9.41 -14.28 9.02
CA ILE A 180 -8.90 -13.10 8.35
C ILE A 180 -9.67 -11.88 8.86
N LEU A 181 -8.97 -10.95 9.52
CA LEU A 181 -9.53 -9.66 9.90
C LEU A 181 -9.11 -8.61 8.88
N GLY A 182 -10.09 -7.85 8.39
CA GLY A 182 -9.84 -6.63 7.60
C GLY A 182 -9.82 -5.41 8.50
N LEU A 183 -8.83 -4.56 8.31
CA LEU A 183 -8.76 -3.20 8.86
C LEU A 183 -9.19 -2.22 7.76
N ALA A 184 -10.12 -1.31 8.10
CA ALA A 184 -10.71 -0.42 7.11
C ALA A 184 -9.68 0.48 6.43
N SER A 185 -9.83 0.67 5.10
CA SER A 185 -9.15 1.72 4.36
C SER A 185 -9.80 3.08 4.59
N SER A 186 -9.15 4.16 4.17
CA SER A 186 -9.73 5.51 4.13
C SER A 186 -10.41 5.82 2.79
N GLY A 187 -10.19 5.01 1.78
CA GLY A 187 -10.65 5.18 0.40
C GLY A 187 -9.80 4.36 -0.56
N VAL A 188 -9.54 4.90 -1.73
CA VAL A 188 -8.78 4.20 -2.80
C VAL A 188 -7.33 3.94 -2.38
N HIS A 189 -6.78 4.75 -1.47
CA HIS A 189 -5.37 4.77 -1.11
C HIS A 189 -4.49 5.23 -2.30
N SER A 190 -3.31 4.62 -2.49
CA SER A 190 -2.38 5.02 -3.55
C SER A 190 -2.36 4.04 -4.74
N ASN A 191 -3.29 3.10 -4.82
CA ASN A 191 -3.33 2.07 -5.85
C ASN A 191 -4.62 2.13 -6.67
N GLY A 192 -4.54 1.74 -7.95
CA GLY A 192 -5.68 1.77 -8.85
C GLY A 192 -6.06 3.17 -9.36
N LEU A 193 -5.32 4.22 -9.02
CA LEU A 193 -5.65 5.61 -9.36
C LEU A 193 -5.65 5.88 -10.87
N THR A 194 -4.91 5.13 -11.66
CA THR A 194 -4.93 5.27 -13.12
C THR A 194 -6.31 4.89 -13.67
N LEU A 195 -6.86 3.75 -13.24
CA LEU A 195 -8.20 3.32 -13.63
C LEU A 195 -9.27 4.25 -13.02
N ALA A 196 -9.18 4.55 -11.73
CA ALA A 196 -10.15 5.42 -11.05
C ALA A 196 -10.26 6.80 -11.69
N ARG A 197 -9.13 7.46 -12.02
CA ARG A 197 -9.11 8.76 -12.71
C ARG A 197 -9.75 8.66 -14.10
N ARG A 198 -9.35 7.67 -14.90
CA ARG A 198 -9.91 7.46 -16.23
C ARG A 198 -11.42 7.32 -16.19
N VAL A 199 -11.93 6.47 -15.31
CA VAL A 199 -13.36 6.19 -15.17
C VAL A 199 -14.13 7.41 -14.67
N LEU A 200 -13.63 8.06 -13.62
CA LEU A 200 -14.39 9.12 -12.94
C LEU A 200 -14.20 10.50 -13.60
N LEU A 201 -13.01 10.78 -14.10
CA LEU A 201 -12.63 12.09 -14.59
C LEU A 201 -12.51 12.18 -16.12
N GLY A 202 -12.31 11.05 -16.82
CA GLY A 202 -12.16 11.01 -18.28
C GLY A 202 -10.74 10.62 -18.73
N GLU A 203 -10.59 10.46 -20.03
CA GLU A 203 -9.35 9.96 -20.67
C GLU A 203 -8.29 11.04 -20.78
N SER A 204 -8.67 12.25 -21.16
CA SER A 204 -7.76 13.37 -21.39
C SER A 204 -7.57 14.22 -20.13
N ILE A 205 -6.42 14.89 -20.05
CA ILE A 205 -6.13 15.84 -18.95
C ILE A 205 -7.15 17.00 -18.93
N GLU A 206 -7.63 17.42 -20.08
CA GLU A 206 -8.64 18.48 -20.20
C GLU A 206 -9.97 18.03 -19.59
N GLU A 207 -10.43 16.82 -19.87
CA GLU A 207 -11.62 16.24 -19.23
C GLU A 207 -11.42 16.11 -17.73
N GLN A 208 -10.27 15.59 -17.28
CA GLN A 208 -9.96 15.43 -15.87
C GLN A 208 -9.97 16.77 -15.13
N LYS A 209 -9.39 17.84 -15.71
CA LYS A 209 -9.47 19.19 -15.16
C LYS A 209 -10.89 19.72 -15.06
N SER A 210 -11.74 19.41 -16.02
CA SER A 210 -13.13 19.88 -16.01
C SER A 210 -13.97 19.19 -14.94
N ARG A 211 -13.66 17.92 -14.61
CA ARG A 211 -14.47 17.08 -13.73
C ARG A 211 -13.92 16.90 -12.33
N ILE A 212 -12.67 17.25 -12.08
CA ILE A 212 -12.00 17.02 -10.78
C ILE A 212 -12.76 17.64 -9.58
N ASN A 213 -13.48 18.73 -9.82
CA ASN A 213 -14.27 19.45 -8.82
C ASN A 213 -15.78 19.10 -8.87
N ASP A 214 -16.20 18.11 -9.67
CA ASP A 214 -17.59 17.65 -9.69
C ASP A 214 -17.94 17.09 -8.31
N TYR A 215 -19.00 17.66 -7.71
CA TYR A 215 -19.48 17.25 -6.40
C TYR A 215 -20.44 16.07 -6.51
N GLU A 216 -20.21 15.03 -5.72
CA GLU A 216 -21.07 13.84 -5.66
C GLU A 216 -21.79 13.82 -4.30
N GLU A 217 -23.11 13.99 -4.32
CA GLU A 217 -23.94 14.11 -3.10
C GLU A 217 -23.77 12.91 -2.16
N PHE A 218 -23.70 11.70 -2.71
CA PHE A 218 -23.56 10.46 -1.92
C PHE A 218 -22.15 10.24 -1.37
N LEU A 219 -21.11 10.88 -1.95
CA LEU A 219 -19.76 10.93 -1.38
C LEU A 219 -19.64 12.06 -0.34
N GLY A 220 -20.49 13.08 -0.42
CA GLY A 220 -20.42 14.29 0.42
C GLY A 220 -19.20 15.17 0.13
N GLN A 221 -18.55 14.99 -1.03
CA GLN A 221 -17.32 15.68 -1.43
C GLN A 221 -17.14 15.65 -2.95
N THR A 222 -16.13 16.35 -3.46
CA THR A 222 -15.79 16.32 -4.89
C THR A 222 -15.08 15.01 -5.25
N LEU A 223 -15.10 14.68 -6.54
CA LEU A 223 -14.36 13.51 -7.08
C LEU A 223 -12.86 13.61 -6.76
N GLY A 224 -12.30 14.81 -6.91
CA GLY A 224 -10.89 15.05 -6.62
C GLY A 224 -10.55 14.85 -5.14
N GLU A 225 -11.37 15.35 -4.22
CA GLU A 225 -11.19 15.14 -2.78
C GLU A 225 -11.26 13.65 -2.42
N ALA A 226 -12.24 12.92 -2.97
CA ALA A 226 -12.38 11.49 -2.73
C ALA A 226 -11.18 10.67 -3.26
N LEU A 227 -10.63 11.05 -4.42
CA LEU A 227 -9.44 10.40 -4.99
C LEU A 227 -8.14 10.80 -4.27
N LEU A 228 -8.11 11.99 -3.64
CA LEU A 228 -6.94 12.49 -2.91
C LEU A 228 -6.93 12.07 -1.43
N GLU A 229 -7.99 11.41 -0.92
CA GLU A 229 -8.03 10.93 0.46
C GLU A 229 -6.75 10.15 0.81
N PRO A 230 -5.98 10.54 1.85
CA PRO A 230 -4.68 9.94 2.12
C PRO A 230 -4.79 8.48 2.54
N THR A 231 -3.78 7.71 2.17
CA THR A 231 -3.62 6.31 2.57
C THR A 231 -3.51 6.21 4.09
N ARG A 232 -4.29 5.32 4.67
CA ARG A 232 -4.28 5.08 6.12
C ARG A 232 -2.98 4.43 6.57
N ILE A 233 -2.43 4.93 7.67
CA ILE A 233 -1.23 4.38 8.32
C ILE A 233 -1.67 3.46 9.46
N TYR A 234 -1.24 2.19 9.42
CA TYR A 234 -1.61 1.16 10.39
C TYR A 234 -0.55 0.91 11.46
N VAL A 235 0.56 1.65 11.45
CA VAL A 235 1.73 1.40 12.32
C VAL A 235 1.37 1.35 13.80
N LYS A 236 0.74 2.39 14.35
CA LYS A 236 0.46 2.46 15.80
C LYS A 236 -0.42 1.30 16.30
N PRO A 237 -1.60 1.01 15.69
CA PRO A 237 -2.42 -0.10 16.14
C PRO A 237 -1.73 -1.45 15.99
N VAL A 238 -1.02 -1.70 14.87
CA VAL A 238 -0.32 -2.98 14.64
C VAL A 238 0.84 -3.16 15.60
N MET A 239 1.64 -2.13 15.85
CA MET A 239 2.73 -2.20 16.84
C MET A 239 2.19 -2.45 18.25
N GLU A 240 1.07 -1.82 18.66
CA GLU A 240 0.42 -2.12 19.96
C GLU A 240 -0.05 -3.59 20.04
N MET A 241 -0.54 -4.17 18.94
CA MET A 241 -0.89 -5.59 18.88
C MET A 241 0.31 -6.50 19.10
N LEU A 242 1.43 -6.22 18.41
CA LEU A 242 2.67 -6.97 18.54
C LEU A 242 3.29 -6.84 19.95
N ASP A 243 3.29 -5.65 20.53
CA ASP A 243 3.76 -5.39 21.90
C ASP A 243 2.88 -6.09 22.94
N SER A 244 1.59 -6.20 22.69
CA SER A 244 0.62 -6.95 23.50
C SER A 244 0.75 -8.47 23.34
N LYS A 245 1.69 -8.94 22.52
CA LYS A 245 1.98 -10.36 22.24
C LYS A 245 0.75 -11.09 21.65
N ILE A 246 -0.06 -10.40 20.87
CA ILE A 246 -1.11 -11.04 20.07
C ILE A 246 -0.41 -11.88 19.00
N ASP A 247 -0.83 -13.13 18.85
CA ASP A 247 -0.24 -14.05 17.86
C ASP A 247 -0.82 -13.77 16.48
N LEU A 248 -0.20 -12.85 15.76
CA LEU A 248 -0.53 -12.54 14.37
C LEU A 248 0.20 -13.54 13.45
N LYS A 249 -0.55 -14.42 12.80
CA LYS A 249 0.02 -15.42 11.87
C LYS A 249 0.55 -14.77 10.59
N ALA A 250 -0.11 -13.70 10.11
CA ALA A 250 0.38 -12.83 9.04
C ALA A 250 -0.22 -11.43 9.14
N MET A 251 0.45 -10.51 8.50
CA MET A 251 0.06 -9.11 8.32
C MET A 251 0.24 -8.77 6.84
N VAL A 252 -0.80 -8.28 6.19
CA VAL A 252 -0.86 -8.10 4.73
C VAL A 252 -1.38 -6.71 4.41
N HIS A 253 -0.56 -5.90 3.75
CA HIS A 253 -0.97 -4.60 3.23
C HIS A 253 -1.68 -4.80 1.89
N ILE A 254 -2.91 -4.30 1.77
CA ILE A 254 -3.71 -4.41 0.53
C ILE A 254 -3.38 -3.22 -0.37
N THR A 255 -2.54 -3.46 -1.36
CA THR A 255 -2.03 -2.47 -2.32
C THR A 255 -2.39 -2.85 -3.77
N SER A 256 -1.52 -2.58 -4.74
CA SER A 256 -1.72 -3.04 -6.12
C SER A 256 -1.80 -4.57 -6.18
N GLY A 257 -2.76 -5.09 -6.94
CA GLY A 257 -3.12 -6.51 -6.90
C GLY A 257 -4.25 -6.82 -5.91
N GLY A 258 -4.76 -5.81 -5.17
CA GLY A 258 -5.92 -5.96 -4.30
C GLY A 258 -5.78 -7.13 -3.32
N PHE A 259 -6.81 -7.96 -3.21
CA PHE A 259 -6.80 -9.13 -2.33
C PHE A 259 -5.83 -10.25 -2.75
N CYS A 260 -5.28 -10.21 -4.00
CA CYS A 260 -4.21 -11.12 -4.40
C CYS A 260 -2.94 -10.95 -3.53
N ASN A 261 -2.79 -9.81 -2.84
CA ASN A 261 -1.70 -9.60 -1.87
C ASN A 261 -1.68 -10.63 -0.73
N LEU A 262 -2.82 -11.26 -0.40
CA LEU A 262 -2.87 -12.36 0.56
C LEU A 262 -1.99 -13.54 0.14
N ASN A 263 -1.82 -13.77 -1.16
CA ASN A 263 -1.01 -14.86 -1.69
C ASN A 263 0.51 -14.61 -1.62
N ARG A 264 0.95 -13.45 -1.08
CA ARG A 264 2.39 -13.18 -0.86
C ARG A 264 2.97 -13.90 0.36
N VAL A 265 2.13 -14.49 1.21
CA VAL A 265 2.58 -15.21 2.41
C VAL A 265 3.36 -16.47 2.05
N GLU A 266 4.34 -16.81 2.86
CA GLU A 266 5.17 -18.03 2.70
C GLU A 266 4.44 -19.26 3.30
N SER A 267 3.23 -19.54 2.87
CA SER A 267 2.47 -20.73 3.29
C SER A 267 1.98 -21.48 2.06
N ASP A 268 2.30 -22.75 1.97
CA ASP A 268 1.88 -23.63 0.87
C ASP A 268 0.52 -24.28 1.22
N ASP A 269 -0.19 -24.69 0.18
CA ASP A 269 -1.42 -25.49 0.27
C ASP A 269 -2.56 -24.85 1.09
N ILE A 270 -2.68 -23.51 1.06
CA ILE A 270 -3.77 -22.78 1.69
C ILE A 270 -4.55 -21.95 0.67
N ARG A 271 -5.81 -21.70 0.97
CA ARG A 271 -6.69 -20.81 0.22
C ARG A 271 -7.32 -19.77 1.13
N PHE A 272 -7.26 -18.51 0.72
CA PHE A 272 -7.94 -17.42 1.40
C PHE A 272 -9.36 -17.28 0.86
N VAL A 273 -10.35 -17.34 1.74
CA VAL A 273 -11.77 -17.16 1.42
C VAL A 273 -12.23 -15.85 2.03
N ILE A 274 -12.61 -14.90 1.20
CA ILE A 274 -13.18 -13.61 1.62
C ILE A 274 -14.70 -13.70 1.40
N ASP A 275 -15.46 -13.70 2.47
CA ASP A 275 -16.92 -13.92 2.46
C ASP A 275 -17.71 -12.76 3.06
N SER A 276 -17.06 -11.80 3.71
CA SER A 276 -17.71 -10.69 4.41
C SER A 276 -16.85 -9.45 4.48
N LEU A 277 -16.89 -8.64 3.43
CA LEU A 277 -16.10 -7.40 3.36
C LEU A 277 -16.42 -6.39 4.48
N GLN A 278 -15.48 -5.48 4.76
CA GLN A 278 -15.77 -4.20 5.40
C GLN A 278 -16.88 -3.46 4.64
N PRO A 279 -17.60 -2.51 5.26
CA PRO A 279 -18.42 -1.58 4.50
C PRO A 279 -17.58 -0.96 3.36
N VAL A 280 -17.98 -1.25 2.13
CA VAL A 280 -17.26 -0.77 0.94
C VAL A 280 -17.57 0.73 0.78
N PRO A 281 -16.56 1.62 0.78
CA PRO A 281 -16.78 3.04 0.50
C PRO A 281 -17.43 3.27 -0.86
N GLU A 282 -18.39 4.20 -0.94
CA GLU A 282 -19.20 4.46 -2.13
C GLU A 282 -18.39 4.81 -3.38
N ILE A 283 -17.16 5.31 -3.21
CA ILE A 283 -16.29 5.58 -4.36
C ILE A 283 -15.98 4.34 -5.20
N PHE A 284 -15.92 3.16 -4.58
CA PHE A 284 -15.68 1.90 -5.31
C PHE A 284 -16.91 1.48 -6.13
N ASN A 285 -18.12 1.65 -5.58
CA ASN A 285 -19.36 1.44 -6.30
C ASN A 285 -19.42 2.37 -7.53
N LEU A 286 -19.04 3.64 -7.33
CA LEU A 286 -19.02 4.63 -8.40
C LEU A 286 -18.02 4.28 -9.50
N ILE A 287 -16.82 3.81 -9.14
CA ILE A 287 -15.82 3.35 -10.11
C ILE A 287 -16.35 2.14 -10.88
N GLN A 288 -16.93 1.18 -10.19
CA GLN A 288 -17.48 -0.03 -10.81
C GLN A 288 -18.59 0.29 -11.80
N ASP A 289 -19.58 1.07 -11.37
CA ASP A 289 -20.76 1.39 -12.18
C ASP A 289 -20.41 2.25 -13.39
N ARG A 290 -19.65 3.33 -13.21
CA ARG A 290 -19.27 4.23 -14.31
C ARG A 290 -18.28 3.61 -15.28
N GLY A 291 -17.37 2.75 -14.77
CA GLY A 291 -16.35 2.08 -15.58
C GLY A 291 -16.83 0.77 -16.21
N GLY A 292 -17.97 0.23 -15.78
CA GLY A 292 -18.37 -1.12 -16.15
C GLY A 292 -17.33 -2.17 -15.77
N VAL A 293 -16.60 -1.93 -14.64
CA VAL A 293 -15.52 -2.79 -14.19
C VAL A 293 -16.12 -4.04 -13.54
N SER A 294 -15.64 -5.22 -13.93
CA SER A 294 -16.14 -6.46 -13.36
C SER A 294 -15.80 -6.57 -11.87
N GLU A 295 -16.62 -7.28 -11.08
CA GLU A 295 -16.37 -7.49 -9.67
C GLU A 295 -14.99 -8.12 -9.41
N ALA A 296 -14.60 -9.11 -10.22
CA ALA A 296 -13.30 -9.74 -10.13
C ALA A 296 -12.15 -8.73 -10.30
N GLU A 297 -12.25 -7.86 -11.30
CA GLU A 297 -11.24 -6.83 -11.57
C GLU A 297 -11.20 -5.77 -10.45
N MET A 298 -12.36 -5.41 -9.85
CA MET A 298 -12.38 -4.53 -8.68
C MET A 298 -11.57 -5.09 -7.52
N PHE A 299 -11.66 -6.40 -7.25
CA PHE A 299 -10.89 -7.08 -6.19
C PHE A 299 -9.41 -7.27 -6.54
N GLU A 300 -9.04 -7.28 -7.81
CA GLU A 300 -7.65 -7.36 -8.26
C GLU A 300 -6.96 -5.99 -8.26
N VAL A 301 -7.70 -4.90 -8.43
CA VAL A 301 -7.13 -3.56 -8.56
C VAL A 301 -7.22 -2.77 -7.26
N PHE A 302 -8.32 -2.91 -6.52
CA PHE A 302 -8.66 -2.05 -5.39
C PHE A 302 -8.71 -2.80 -4.05
N ASN A 303 -8.58 -2.03 -2.97
CA ASN A 303 -8.67 -2.53 -1.60
C ASN A 303 -10.13 -2.79 -1.13
N MET A 304 -11.13 -2.35 -1.86
CA MET A 304 -12.57 -2.54 -1.56
C MET A 304 -12.95 -2.24 -0.12
N GLY A 305 -12.37 -1.20 0.47
CA GLY A 305 -12.63 -0.77 1.86
C GLY A 305 -11.77 -1.47 2.91
N THR A 306 -10.88 -2.39 2.51
CA THR A 306 -9.97 -3.11 3.40
C THR A 306 -8.52 -2.79 3.02
N GLY A 307 -7.84 -1.95 3.78
CA GLY A 307 -6.47 -1.56 3.42
C GLY A 307 -5.39 -2.43 4.07
N PHE A 308 -5.73 -3.22 5.09
CA PHE A 308 -4.79 -4.10 5.77
C PHE A 308 -5.49 -5.34 6.30
N CYS A 309 -4.86 -6.51 6.20
CA CYS A 309 -5.38 -7.76 6.74
C CYS A 309 -4.47 -8.31 7.82
N LEU A 310 -5.11 -8.88 8.85
CA LEU A 310 -4.45 -9.63 9.92
C LEU A 310 -4.98 -11.06 9.90
N ILE A 311 -4.08 -12.04 9.99
CA ILE A 311 -4.47 -13.45 10.07
C ILE A 311 -4.19 -13.94 11.48
N VAL A 312 -5.18 -14.54 12.13
CA VAL A 312 -5.14 -15.00 13.53
C VAL A 312 -5.73 -16.38 13.68
N GLU A 313 -5.43 -17.03 14.80
CA GLU A 313 -5.86 -18.41 15.04
C GLU A 313 -7.30 -18.49 15.55
N SER A 314 -7.74 -17.56 16.41
CA SER A 314 -9.01 -17.69 17.12
C SER A 314 -9.72 -16.37 17.37
N THR A 315 -10.97 -16.46 17.83
CA THR A 315 -11.81 -15.31 18.23
C THR A 315 -11.25 -14.55 19.43
N LYS A 316 -10.38 -15.16 20.23
CA LYS A 316 -9.73 -14.48 21.36
C LYS A 316 -8.79 -13.36 20.88
N GLU A 317 -8.00 -13.64 19.85
CA GLU A 317 -7.16 -12.62 19.21
C GLU A 317 -8.03 -11.54 18.56
N VAL A 318 -9.14 -11.92 17.93
CA VAL A 318 -10.10 -10.96 17.33
C VAL A 318 -10.63 -9.96 18.35
N GLU A 319 -11.01 -10.41 19.54
CA GLU A 319 -11.50 -9.54 20.61
C GLU A 319 -10.41 -8.55 21.08
N ALA A 320 -9.18 -9.04 21.26
CA ALA A 320 -8.04 -8.22 21.66
C ALA A 320 -7.70 -7.17 20.58
N ILE A 321 -7.66 -7.57 19.32
CA ILE A 321 -7.43 -6.68 18.17
C ILE A 321 -8.52 -5.62 18.09
N THR A 322 -9.80 -6.02 18.18
CA THR A 322 -10.93 -5.09 18.12
C THR A 322 -10.86 -4.03 19.22
N LYS A 323 -10.41 -4.41 20.42
CA LYS A 323 -10.22 -3.47 21.53
C LYS A 323 -9.11 -2.46 21.24
N ILE A 324 -8.02 -2.90 20.63
CA ILE A 324 -6.93 -1.99 20.20
C ILE A 324 -7.41 -1.08 19.08
N CYS A 325 -8.03 -1.62 18.03
CA CYS A 325 -8.53 -0.84 16.91
C CYS A 325 -9.47 0.28 17.34
N LYS A 326 -10.34 0.04 18.32
CA LYS A 326 -11.24 1.07 18.87
C LYS A 326 -10.51 2.27 19.48
N LYS A 327 -9.32 2.12 20.03
CA LYS A 327 -8.51 3.25 20.56
C LYS A 327 -8.02 4.17 19.45
N TYR A 328 -7.94 3.68 18.21
CA TYR A 328 -7.42 4.39 17.05
C TYR A 328 -8.52 4.75 16.05
N ASP A 329 -9.80 4.66 16.44
CA ASP A 329 -10.94 4.87 15.55
C ASP A 329 -10.79 4.10 14.22
N LEU A 330 -10.27 2.87 14.30
CA LEU A 330 -9.99 2.01 13.17
C LEU A 330 -11.05 0.89 13.11
N PRO A 331 -12.01 0.94 12.18
CA PRO A 331 -12.95 -0.16 12.01
C PRO A 331 -12.22 -1.45 11.61
N CYS A 332 -12.59 -2.55 12.29
CA CYS A 332 -12.07 -3.87 11.95
C CYS A 332 -13.16 -4.93 12.13
N LYS A 333 -13.13 -5.96 11.30
CA LYS A 333 -14.02 -7.13 11.42
C LYS A 333 -13.39 -8.36 10.78
N ILE A 334 -13.96 -9.53 11.10
CA ILE A 334 -13.64 -10.75 10.35
C ILE A 334 -14.23 -10.59 8.95
N ILE A 335 -13.40 -10.78 7.93
CA ILE A 335 -13.78 -10.69 6.51
C ILE A 335 -13.69 -12.02 5.79
N GLY A 336 -13.16 -13.07 6.46
CA GLY A 336 -12.97 -14.37 5.85
C GLY A 336 -12.19 -15.33 6.72
N HIS A 337 -11.75 -16.41 6.11
CA HIS A 337 -11.01 -17.48 6.76
C HIS A 337 -10.05 -18.16 5.79
N VAL A 338 -9.20 -19.02 6.33
CA VAL A 338 -8.23 -19.83 5.57
C VAL A 338 -8.74 -21.26 5.46
N GLU A 339 -8.68 -21.82 4.23
CA GLU A 339 -8.96 -23.22 3.93
C GLU A 339 -7.73 -24.00 3.52
#